data_42053c6d735ffee8f253fe2901fc5614
#
_entry.id   42053c6d735ffee8f253fe2901fc5614
#
_cell.length_a   1.000
_cell.length_b   1.000
_cell.length_c   1.000
_cell.angle_alpha   90.00
_cell.angle_beta   90.00
_cell.angle_gamma   90.00
#
_symmetry.space_group_name_H-M   'P 1'
#
loop_
_entity.id
_entity.type
_entity.pdbx_description
1 polymer ?
#
loop_
_entity_poly.entity_id
_entity_poly.type
_entity_poly.pdbx_seq_one_letter_code
_entity_poly.pdbx_strand_id
1 'polypeptide(L)'
;MNILLCTLGASWAVIPEIFGWLAPDKLPLYAHHPDRKRLDEVRRAHALRSPDELWICTTEGQKTVASLDKLRAWWALIDAPMPLRIWTAAGTDQLATQSECDHVRELTLRSVMAASERIGNGGQLVVSLAGGRKTMSADLQWAGSVFGASAWLHVVGPEPLPGALFTAAPETFCQALPAEVAAGVTPLVAGTGQRSELLDIELDGQRIALAHFPLPLAAPHCAWPLPPDGPTLSREIQRRERESGQLLGNFLSQIAQTEHHENWRSLYRLPPAQIESLRHTRLAPEHREALIALPKADLHRHLGGSLSRAAQLEVGQAVADALSPAERRKALDLVRPLLRQTTVWDWDWPRPLMAEGPRMRAACTAMLLTEASPAQLDSNVYARDEARIALKSRHGRGFSAYERPGELSGSAVLGHPSALAPYAAALVAQSKAEGLLYT
;
A
#
# COMPACT_ATOMS: atom_id res chain seq x y z
N MET A 1 16.16 1.58 10.67
CA MET A 1 16.37 0.80 11.92
C MET A 1 15.96 -0.64 11.68
N ASN A 2 16.72 -1.61 12.23
CA ASN A 2 16.45 -3.03 12.04
C ASN A 2 16.15 -3.66 13.41
N ILE A 3 15.10 -4.46 13.49
CA ILE A 3 14.68 -5.10 14.74
C ILE A 3 14.69 -6.61 14.53
N LEU A 4 15.32 -7.33 15.47
CA LEU A 4 15.16 -8.77 15.63
C LEU A 4 14.16 -9.03 16.74
N LEU A 5 13.03 -9.65 16.44
CA LEU A 5 12.01 -10.03 17.41
C LEU A 5 11.97 -11.56 17.55
N CYS A 6 12.08 -12.03 18.77
CA CYS A 6 12.10 -13.45 19.09
C CYS A 6 11.06 -13.79 20.16
N THR A 7 10.56 -15.00 20.13
CA THR A 7 9.89 -15.61 21.28
C THR A 7 10.90 -16.40 22.09
N LEU A 8 10.71 -16.47 23.40
CA LEU A 8 11.59 -17.19 24.31
C LEU A 8 10.80 -18.18 25.16
N GLY A 9 11.31 -19.39 25.26
CA GLY A 9 10.83 -20.43 26.15
C GLY A 9 11.95 -20.98 27.05
N ALA A 10 12.01 -22.29 27.21
CA ALA A 10 13.03 -22.96 28.01
C ALA A 10 14.43 -22.94 27.35
N SER A 11 14.52 -22.77 26.04
CA SER A 11 15.77 -22.81 25.28
C SER A 11 16.23 -21.38 24.95
N TRP A 12 17.11 -20.82 25.76
CA TRP A 12 17.59 -19.45 25.59
C TRP A 12 18.67 -19.33 24.48
N ALA A 13 19.42 -20.40 24.20
CA ALA A 13 20.55 -20.41 23.28
C ALA A 13 20.17 -20.02 21.84
N VAL A 14 18.93 -20.25 21.45
CA VAL A 14 18.41 -19.87 20.13
C VAL A 14 18.52 -18.35 19.83
N ILE A 15 18.57 -17.52 20.89
CA ILE A 15 18.70 -16.06 20.74
C ILE A 15 20.12 -15.69 20.29
N PRO A 16 21.21 -16.06 21.01
CA PRO A 16 22.56 -15.82 20.52
C PRO A 16 22.87 -16.50 19.19
N GLU A 17 22.29 -17.66 18.90
CA GLU A 17 22.45 -18.37 17.64
C GLU A 17 21.94 -17.53 16.46
N ILE A 18 20.71 -17.02 16.52
CA ILE A 18 20.15 -16.15 15.49
C ILE A 18 20.88 -14.80 15.44
N PHE A 19 21.16 -14.20 16.59
CA PHE A 19 21.83 -12.92 16.67
C PHE A 19 23.24 -12.97 16.05
N GLY A 20 24.04 -14.00 16.38
CA GLY A 20 25.38 -14.17 15.84
C GLY A 20 25.40 -14.42 14.33
N TRP A 21 24.35 -15.03 13.78
CA TRP A 21 24.23 -15.17 12.33
C TRP A 21 23.87 -13.84 11.64
N LEU A 22 22.97 -13.05 12.23
CA LEU A 22 22.58 -11.73 11.68
C LEU A 22 23.68 -10.68 11.84
N ALA A 23 24.45 -10.73 12.91
CA ALA A 23 25.44 -9.74 13.28
C ALA A 23 26.85 -10.34 13.50
N PRO A 24 27.43 -11.01 12.48
CA PRO A 24 28.73 -11.70 12.65
C PRO A 24 29.89 -10.75 12.99
N ASP A 25 29.77 -9.49 12.66
CA ASP A 25 30.78 -8.48 13.01
C ASP A 25 30.74 -8.12 14.51
N LYS A 26 29.58 -8.27 15.17
CA LYS A 26 29.40 -8.06 16.61
C LYS A 26 29.63 -9.35 17.41
N LEU A 27 29.22 -10.48 16.85
CA LEU A 27 29.32 -11.80 17.47
C LEU A 27 29.66 -12.85 16.39
N PRO A 28 30.94 -13.22 16.25
CA PRO A 28 31.38 -14.14 15.17
C PRO A 28 31.09 -15.60 15.50
N LEU A 29 29.88 -15.93 15.98
CA LEU A 29 29.50 -17.22 16.52
C LEU A 29 29.75 -18.39 15.54
N TYR A 30 29.57 -18.15 14.25
CA TYR A 30 29.72 -19.15 13.17
C TYR A 30 31.07 -19.07 12.45
N ALA A 31 32.09 -18.41 13.03
CA ALA A 31 33.39 -18.25 12.37
C ALA A 31 34.04 -19.59 12.00
N HIS A 32 33.82 -20.65 12.79
CA HIS A 32 34.38 -22.00 12.58
C HIS A 32 33.34 -22.99 12.01
N HIS A 33 32.15 -22.51 11.58
CA HIS A 33 31.13 -23.38 11.00
C HIS A 33 31.64 -23.98 9.65
N PRO A 34 31.50 -25.30 9.41
CA PRO A 34 31.96 -25.92 8.17
C PRO A 34 31.38 -25.25 6.91
N ASP A 35 30.09 -24.91 6.94
CA ASP A 35 29.35 -24.29 5.83
C ASP A 35 29.25 -22.77 5.97
N ARG A 36 30.21 -22.13 6.62
CA ARG A 36 30.19 -20.66 6.86
C ARG A 36 29.90 -19.86 5.58
N LYS A 37 30.54 -20.23 4.46
CA LYS A 37 30.34 -19.52 3.18
C LYS A 37 28.89 -19.57 2.73
N ARG A 38 28.25 -20.74 2.86
CA ARG A 38 26.84 -20.93 2.50
C ARG A 38 25.92 -20.14 3.43
N LEU A 39 26.19 -20.11 4.73
CA LEU A 39 25.43 -19.30 5.69
C LEU A 39 25.52 -17.79 5.35
N ASP A 40 26.70 -17.32 4.94
CA ASP A 40 26.90 -15.94 4.51
C ASP A 40 26.23 -15.64 3.17
N GLU A 41 26.19 -16.59 2.25
CA GLU A 41 25.48 -16.47 0.98
C GLU A 41 23.97 -16.37 1.19
N VAL A 42 23.39 -17.22 2.04
CA VAL A 42 21.96 -17.18 2.39
C VAL A 42 21.62 -15.83 3.02
N ARG A 43 22.42 -15.36 3.98
CA ARG A 43 22.21 -14.07 4.64
C ARG A 43 22.20 -12.91 3.61
N ARG A 44 23.14 -12.91 2.67
CA ARG A 44 23.23 -11.91 1.60
C ARG A 44 22.10 -12.01 0.59
N ALA A 45 21.73 -13.22 0.17
CA ALA A 45 20.65 -13.46 -0.78
C ALA A 45 19.30 -12.95 -0.28
N HIS A 46 19.06 -13.00 1.02
CA HIS A 46 17.87 -12.46 1.66
C HIS A 46 18.06 -11.03 2.20
N ALA A 47 19.17 -10.37 1.88
CA ALA A 47 19.50 -9.02 2.31
C ALA A 47 19.32 -8.80 3.83
N LEU A 48 19.59 -9.82 4.65
CA LEU A 48 19.45 -9.75 6.10
C LEU A 48 20.49 -8.80 6.69
N ARG A 49 20.04 -7.90 7.55
CA ARG A 49 20.85 -6.86 8.17
C ARG A 49 21.08 -7.14 9.66
N SER A 50 22.18 -6.63 10.18
CA SER A 50 22.44 -6.62 11.63
C SER A 50 21.34 -5.85 12.35
N PRO A 51 20.77 -6.37 13.44
CA PRO A 51 19.74 -5.68 14.20
C PRO A 51 20.33 -4.49 14.98
N ASP A 52 19.50 -3.44 15.12
CA ASP A 52 19.76 -2.29 15.96
C ASP A 52 19.06 -2.42 17.33
N GLU A 53 18.04 -3.26 17.43
CA GLU A 53 17.36 -3.62 18.68
C GLU A 53 17.03 -5.12 18.70
N LEU A 54 17.09 -5.72 19.90
CA LEU A 54 16.62 -7.09 20.16
C LEU A 54 15.36 -7.05 21.02
N TRP A 55 14.28 -7.65 20.53
CA TRP A 55 12.97 -7.70 21.19
C TRP A 55 12.60 -9.14 21.55
N ILE A 56 12.12 -9.34 22.76
CA ILE A 56 11.77 -10.68 23.28
C ILE A 56 10.34 -10.66 23.81
N CYS A 57 9.52 -11.59 23.33
CA CYS A 57 8.19 -11.89 23.89
C CYS A 57 8.23 -13.26 24.58
N THR A 58 7.71 -13.35 25.79
CA THR A 58 7.80 -14.57 26.57
C THR A 58 6.70 -14.71 27.64
N THR A 59 6.71 -15.82 28.37
CA THR A 59 5.83 -16.11 29.54
C THR A 59 6.54 -15.84 30.86
N GLU A 60 5.82 -15.92 31.97
CA GLU A 60 6.36 -15.81 33.34
C GLU A 60 6.73 -17.17 33.96
N GLY A 61 6.62 -18.26 33.21
CA GLY A 61 6.89 -19.60 33.76
C GLY A 61 8.31 -19.79 34.28
N GLN A 62 8.47 -20.63 35.30
CA GLN A 62 9.75 -20.84 35.96
C GLN A 62 10.92 -21.19 35.03
N LYS A 63 10.67 -22.02 33.99
CA LYS A 63 11.69 -22.37 33.01
C LYS A 63 12.07 -21.19 32.12
N THR A 64 11.12 -20.31 31.87
CA THR A 64 11.32 -19.08 31.08
C THR A 64 12.12 -18.06 31.85
N VAL A 65 11.85 -17.91 33.18
CA VAL A 65 12.61 -17.02 34.07
C VAL A 65 14.09 -17.42 34.06
N ALA A 66 14.40 -18.71 34.22
CA ALA A 66 15.76 -19.21 34.19
C ALA A 66 16.44 -18.95 32.81
N SER A 67 15.69 -19.03 31.72
CA SER A 67 16.18 -18.69 30.38
C SER A 67 16.43 -17.20 30.21
N LEU A 68 15.56 -16.35 30.77
CA LEU A 68 15.73 -14.90 30.77
C LEU A 68 16.96 -14.46 31.55
N ASP A 69 17.24 -15.09 32.70
CA ASP A 69 18.42 -14.78 33.51
C ASP A 69 19.72 -15.10 32.73
N LYS A 70 19.76 -16.26 32.06
CA LYS A 70 20.88 -16.60 31.15
C LYS A 70 21.00 -15.62 29.98
N LEU A 71 19.89 -15.24 29.36
CA LEU A 71 19.87 -14.27 28.27
C LEU A 71 20.42 -12.92 28.72
N ARG A 72 20.01 -12.42 29.88
CA ARG A 72 20.51 -11.16 30.45
C ARG A 72 22.00 -11.22 30.78
N ALA A 73 22.45 -12.35 31.38
CA ALA A 73 23.87 -12.56 31.65
C ALA A 73 24.68 -12.55 30.36
N TRP A 74 24.24 -13.26 29.34
CA TRP A 74 24.88 -13.26 28.02
C TRP A 74 24.91 -11.85 27.39
N TRP A 75 23.78 -11.12 27.44
CA TRP A 75 23.68 -9.77 26.88
C TRP A 75 24.64 -8.79 27.53
N ALA A 76 24.83 -8.90 28.83
CA ALA A 76 25.82 -8.11 29.58
C ALA A 76 27.27 -8.47 29.21
N LEU A 77 27.55 -9.74 28.88
CA LEU A 77 28.90 -10.19 28.51
C LEU A 77 29.33 -9.77 27.10
N ILE A 78 28.41 -9.68 26.15
CA ILE A 78 28.75 -9.29 24.77
C ILE A 78 28.90 -7.78 24.60
N ASP A 79 28.63 -6.99 25.64
CA ASP A 79 28.71 -5.51 25.61
C ASP A 79 28.02 -4.92 24.37
N ALA A 80 26.83 -5.41 24.06
CA ALA A 80 26.09 -5.00 22.87
C ALA A 80 25.56 -3.57 23.03
N PRO A 81 26.00 -2.60 22.23
CA PRO A 81 25.61 -1.19 22.34
C PRO A 81 24.21 -0.93 21.76
N MET A 82 23.26 -1.83 22.01
CA MET A 82 21.91 -1.72 21.49
C MET A 82 20.86 -2.11 22.55
N PRO A 83 19.61 -1.62 22.45
CA PRO A 83 18.55 -1.96 23.38
C PRO A 83 18.15 -3.44 23.30
N LEU A 84 18.06 -4.08 24.46
CA LEU A 84 17.32 -5.33 24.67
C LEU A 84 15.99 -4.99 25.33
N ARG A 85 14.88 -5.37 24.71
CA ARG A 85 13.53 -5.15 25.23
C ARG A 85 12.85 -6.49 25.47
N ILE A 86 12.25 -6.66 26.63
CA ILE A 86 11.62 -7.91 27.06
C ILE A 86 10.20 -7.61 27.54
N TRP A 87 9.24 -8.31 26.98
CA TRP A 87 7.86 -8.33 27.46
C TRP A 87 7.51 -9.74 27.90
N THR A 88 7.02 -9.86 29.14
CA THR A 88 6.47 -11.11 29.67
C THR A 88 4.95 -10.98 29.76
N ALA A 89 4.23 -11.93 29.18
CA ALA A 89 2.78 -12.00 29.35
C ALA A 89 2.45 -12.36 30.80
N ALA A 90 1.97 -11.39 31.57
CA ALA A 90 1.74 -11.54 33.00
C ALA A 90 0.70 -12.63 33.31
N GLY A 91 0.96 -13.45 34.29
CA GLY A 91 0.07 -14.54 34.69
C GLY A 91 0.08 -15.77 33.79
N THR A 92 1.04 -15.86 32.84
CA THR A 92 1.19 -17.04 31.97
C THR A 92 2.38 -17.90 32.38
N ASP A 93 2.23 -19.22 32.32
CA ASP A 93 3.33 -20.16 32.61
C ASP A 93 3.59 -21.10 31.42
N GLN A 94 2.78 -22.14 31.29
CA GLN A 94 3.08 -23.24 30.37
C GLN A 94 2.28 -23.18 29.06
N LEU A 95 1.43 -22.19 28.87
CA LEU A 95 0.46 -22.10 27.79
C LEU A 95 -0.43 -23.36 27.72
N ALA A 96 -0.87 -23.79 28.89
CA ALA A 96 -1.69 -24.98 29.03
C ALA A 96 -3.18 -24.70 28.83
N THR A 97 -3.59 -23.44 28.84
CA THR A 97 -4.97 -23.00 28.68
C THR A 97 -5.14 -22.11 27.46
N GLN A 98 -6.36 -22.05 26.94
CA GLN A 98 -6.67 -21.14 25.82
C GLN A 98 -6.44 -19.68 26.21
N SER A 99 -6.79 -19.30 27.44
CA SER A 99 -6.59 -17.94 27.95
C SER A 99 -5.11 -17.53 27.98
N GLU A 100 -4.20 -18.40 28.41
CA GLU A 100 -2.76 -18.13 28.35
C GLU A 100 -2.28 -17.99 26.90
N CYS A 101 -2.75 -18.86 25.99
CA CYS A 101 -2.42 -18.77 24.59
C CYS A 101 -2.92 -17.46 23.95
N ASP A 102 -4.14 -17.05 24.25
CA ASP A 102 -4.73 -15.81 23.74
C ASP A 102 -3.99 -14.57 24.28
N HIS A 103 -3.55 -14.63 25.54
CA HIS A 103 -2.76 -13.57 26.15
C HIS A 103 -1.40 -13.40 25.44
N VAL A 104 -0.65 -14.49 25.26
CA VAL A 104 0.65 -14.45 24.57
C VAL A 104 0.50 -14.08 23.11
N ARG A 105 -0.56 -14.54 22.44
CA ARG A 105 -0.89 -14.12 21.08
C ARG A 105 -1.08 -12.62 20.97
N GLU A 106 -1.87 -12.05 21.86
CA GLU A 106 -2.14 -10.62 21.88
C GLU A 106 -0.86 -9.80 22.12
N LEU A 107 -0.01 -10.23 23.07
CA LEU A 107 1.31 -9.63 23.30
C LEU A 107 2.17 -9.70 22.04
N THR A 108 2.23 -10.86 21.38
CA THR A 108 3.02 -11.08 20.16
C THR A 108 2.56 -10.18 19.03
N LEU A 109 1.25 -10.10 18.79
CA LEU A 109 0.67 -9.23 17.76
C LEU A 109 1.01 -7.75 17.99
N ARG A 110 0.84 -7.27 19.24
CA ARG A 110 1.19 -5.88 19.59
C ARG A 110 2.69 -5.61 19.44
N SER A 111 3.52 -6.55 19.80
CA SER A 111 4.97 -6.41 19.67
C SER A 111 5.41 -6.34 18.21
N VAL A 112 4.87 -7.18 17.34
CA VAL A 112 5.16 -7.14 15.91
C VAL A 112 4.62 -5.88 15.27
N MET A 113 3.40 -5.44 15.61
CA MET A 113 2.84 -4.17 15.14
C MET A 113 3.70 -2.98 15.56
N ALA A 114 4.08 -2.90 16.84
CA ALA A 114 4.94 -1.84 17.36
C ALA A 114 6.33 -1.85 16.70
N ALA A 115 6.91 -3.04 16.47
CA ALA A 115 8.18 -3.17 15.76
C ALA A 115 8.06 -2.72 14.30
N SER A 116 6.99 -3.09 13.60
CA SER A 116 6.73 -2.67 12.22
C SER A 116 6.60 -1.16 12.08
N GLU A 117 5.92 -0.50 13.01
CA GLU A 117 5.84 0.97 13.06
C GLU A 117 7.23 1.59 13.33
N ARG A 118 7.98 1.01 14.27
CA ARG A 118 9.26 1.55 14.73
C ARG A 118 10.37 1.46 13.69
N ILE A 119 10.40 0.42 12.85
CA ILE A 119 11.42 0.29 11.78
C ILE A 119 11.29 1.38 10.70
N GLY A 120 10.08 1.91 10.49
CA GLY A 120 9.79 2.93 9.48
C GLY A 120 10.05 2.47 8.03
N ASN A 121 10.04 3.44 7.13
CA ASN A 121 10.24 3.20 5.70
C ASN A 121 11.71 2.92 5.37
N GLY A 122 12.11 1.67 5.30
CA GLY A 122 13.48 1.27 4.92
C GLY A 122 14.24 0.54 6.01
N GLY A 123 13.61 0.32 7.17
CA GLY A 123 14.07 -0.61 8.19
C GLY A 123 13.72 -2.05 7.85
N GLN A 124 14.17 -2.98 8.70
CA GLN A 124 13.92 -4.40 8.54
C GLN A 124 13.42 -4.99 9.86
N LEU A 125 12.28 -5.70 9.80
CA LEU A 125 11.81 -6.53 10.90
C LEU A 125 12.10 -8.00 10.56
N VAL A 126 12.94 -8.62 11.35
CA VAL A 126 13.24 -10.04 11.26
C VAL A 126 12.68 -10.73 12.51
N VAL A 127 11.99 -11.85 12.32
CA VAL A 127 11.41 -12.60 13.43
C VAL A 127 12.01 -14.01 13.50
N SER A 128 12.23 -14.51 14.73
CA SER A 128 12.77 -15.85 14.95
C SER A 128 11.70 -16.80 15.47
N LEU A 129 11.47 -17.89 14.75
CA LEU A 129 10.55 -18.97 15.12
C LEU A 129 11.22 -20.04 15.99
N ALA A 130 12.51 -19.89 16.29
CA ALA A 130 13.31 -20.92 17.01
C ALA A 130 13.02 -20.99 18.51
N GLY A 131 12.41 -19.97 19.09
CA GLY A 131 12.16 -19.91 20.54
C GLY A 131 10.72 -20.15 20.92
N GLY A 132 10.51 -20.45 22.22
CA GLY A 132 9.19 -20.61 22.77
C GLY A 132 8.49 -21.94 22.51
N ARG A 133 7.20 -21.98 22.75
CA ARG A 133 6.34 -23.13 22.42
C ARG A 133 5.85 -23.01 20.97
N LYS A 134 5.37 -24.13 20.42
CA LYS A 134 4.85 -24.17 19.01
C LYS A 134 3.75 -23.13 18.76
N THR A 135 2.87 -22.88 19.75
CA THR A 135 1.84 -21.83 19.65
C THR A 135 2.45 -20.44 19.52
N MET A 136 3.51 -20.13 20.27
CA MET A 136 4.21 -18.84 20.19
C MET A 136 4.86 -18.63 18.82
N SER A 137 5.46 -19.67 18.25
CA SER A 137 6.05 -19.60 16.90
C SER A 137 4.97 -19.40 15.83
N ALA A 138 3.82 -20.08 15.96
CA ALA A 138 2.69 -19.91 15.05
C ALA A 138 2.09 -18.49 15.15
N ASP A 139 1.90 -17.97 16.35
CA ASP A 139 1.42 -16.62 16.58
C ASP A 139 2.40 -15.56 16.03
N LEU A 140 3.71 -15.80 16.20
CA LEU A 140 4.74 -14.90 15.66
C LEU A 140 4.79 -14.92 14.13
N GLN A 141 4.62 -16.10 13.53
CA GLN A 141 4.53 -16.21 12.07
C GLN A 141 3.29 -15.47 11.54
N TRP A 142 2.13 -15.70 12.16
CA TRP A 142 0.90 -14.99 11.81
C TRP A 142 1.06 -13.47 11.95
N ALA A 143 1.54 -13.00 13.09
CA ALA A 143 1.78 -11.57 13.32
C ALA A 143 2.74 -10.97 12.30
N GLY A 144 3.83 -11.69 11.97
CA GLY A 144 4.78 -11.25 10.95
C GLY A 144 4.16 -11.18 9.55
N SER A 145 3.26 -12.10 9.20
CA SER A 145 2.52 -12.07 7.92
C SER A 145 1.53 -10.92 7.86
N VAL A 146 0.92 -10.58 8.99
CA VAL A 146 -0.06 -9.48 9.10
C VAL A 146 0.63 -8.11 9.00
N PHE A 147 1.71 -7.89 9.77
CA PHE A 147 2.35 -6.58 9.91
C PHE A 147 3.62 -6.39 9.06
N GLY A 148 4.07 -7.42 8.35
CA GLY A 148 5.13 -7.30 7.35
C GLY A 148 6.53 -7.57 7.89
N ALA A 149 6.77 -8.74 8.50
CA ALA A 149 8.13 -9.20 8.74
C ALA A 149 8.86 -9.46 7.42
N SER A 150 10.12 -8.99 7.33
CA SER A 150 10.96 -9.17 6.15
C SER A 150 11.42 -10.63 5.98
N ALA A 151 11.65 -11.31 7.09
CA ALA A 151 12.05 -12.72 7.10
C ALA A 151 11.65 -13.41 8.41
N TRP A 152 11.35 -14.70 8.31
CA TRP A 152 11.22 -15.62 9.42
C TRP A 152 12.45 -16.51 9.47
N LEU A 153 13.11 -16.51 10.62
CA LEU A 153 14.31 -17.31 10.83
C LEU A 153 14.02 -18.48 11.76
N HIS A 154 14.80 -19.52 11.57
CA HIS A 154 14.79 -20.68 12.46
C HIS A 154 16.22 -21.20 12.65
N VAL A 155 16.44 -21.95 13.72
CA VAL A 155 17.69 -22.67 13.95
C VAL A 155 17.39 -24.16 14.07
N VAL A 156 18.09 -24.94 13.29
CA VAL A 156 17.99 -26.41 13.33
C VAL A 156 19.20 -26.95 14.07
N GLY A 157 18.94 -27.77 15.06
CA GLY A 157 19.94 -28.52 15.78
C GLY A 157 19.79 -30.03 15.57
N PRO A 158 20.79 -30.85 15.88
CA PRO A 158 20.67 -32.29 15.83
C PRO A 158 19.75 -32.84 16.92
N GLU A 159 19.15 -33.99 16.71
CA GLU A 159 18.41 -34.74 17.72
C GLU A 159 19.18 -36.05 18.07
N PRO A 160 19.55 -36.25 19.34
CA PRO A 160 19.39 -35.34 20.48
C PRO A 160 20.35 -34.15 20.43
N LEU A 161 19.91 -32.99 21.01
CA LEU A 161 20.77 -31.82 21.12
C LEU A 161 22.01 -32.14 21.97
N PRO A 162 23.24 -31.79 21.51
CA PRO A 162 24.44 -32.00 22.29
C PRO A 162 24.35 -31.41 23.69
N GLY A 163 24.79 -32.14 24.70
CA GLY A 163 24.75 -31.69 26.09
C GLY A 163 25.46 -30.32 26.30
N ALA A 164 26.52 -30.11 25.53
CA ALA A 164 27.25 -28.83 25.51
C ALA A 164 26.39 -27.62 25.12
N LEU A 165 25.37 -27.80 24.26
CA LEU A 165 24.41 -26.73 23.88
C LEU A 165 23.22 -26.66 24.84
N PHE A 166 22.75 -27.80 25.33
CA PHE A 166 21.59 -27.85 26.20
C PHE A 166 21.82 -27.20 27.57
N THR A 167 23.03 -27.41 28.15
CA THR A 167 23.41 -26.86 29.44
C THR A 167 24.36 -25.67 29.36
N ALA A 168 24.59 -25.14 28.14
CA ALA A 168 25.57 -24.09 27.89
C ALA A 168 25.40 -22.89 28.84
N ALA A 169 26.53 -22.45 29.35
CA ALA A 169 26.63 -21.19 30.10
C ALA A 169 26.63 -19.99 29.13
N PRO A 170 26.25 -18.79 29.57
CA PRO A 170 26.24 -17.58 28.74
C PRO A 170 27.55 -17.31 28.02
N GLU A 171 28.68 -17.58 28.68
CA GLU A 171 30.03 -17.37 28.16
C GLU A 171 30.32 -18.17 26.90
N THR A 172 29.69 -19.34 26.75
CA THR A 172 29.84 -20.21 25.55
C THR A 172 29.45 -19.51 24.27
N PHE A 173 28.48 -18.60 24.35
CA PHE A 173 27.94 -17.85 23.20
C PHE A 173 28.52 -16.43 23.05
N CYS A 174 29.63 -16.11 23.72
CA CYS A 174 30.28 -14.80 23.58
C CYS A 174 31.39 -14.78 22.51
N GLN A 175 31.72 -15.93 21.94
CA GLN A 175 32.80 -16.10 20.96
C GLN A 175 32.42 -17.13 19.92
N ALA A 176 33.29 -17.36 18.93
CA ALA A 176 33.10 -18.39 17.94
C ALA A 176 32.93 -19.79 18.59
N LEU A 177 31.89 -20.49 18.22
CA LEU A 177 31.67 -21.87 18.67
C LEU A 177 32.76 -22.79 18.10
N PRO A 178 33.23 -23.80 18.84
CA PRO A 178 34.06 -24.85 18.30
C PRO A 178 33.40 -25.46 17.05
N ALA A 179 34.23 -25.86 16.05
CA ALA A 179 33.70 -26.32 14.77
C ALA A 179 32.70 -27.48 14.89
N GLU A 180 32.97 -28.43 15.80
CA GLU A 180 32.10 -29.59 16.05
C GLU A 180 30.72 -29.17 16.63
N VAL A 181 30.70 -28.15 17.48
CA VAL A 181 29.47 -27.61 18.06
C VAL A 181 28.73 -26.75 17.03
N ALA A 182 29.46 -25.89 16.33
CA ALA A 182 28.90 -25.05 15.28
C ALA A 182 28.23 -25.87 14.17
N ALA A 183 28.83 -26.97 13.77
CA ALA A 183 28.29 -27.90 12.74
C ALA A 183 26.90 -28.46 13.12
N GLY A 184 26.59 -28.51 14.42
CA GLY A 184 25.29 -28.95 14.93
C GLY A 184 24.23 -27.85 15.00
N VAL A 185 24.56 -26.60 14.64
CA VAL A 185 23.64 -25.46 14.77
C VAL A 185 23.56 -24.73 13.44
N THR A 186 22.47 -24.93 12.72
CA THR A 186 22.28 -24.33 11.39
C THR A 186 21.14 -23.32 11.40
N PRO A 187 21.44 -22.02 11.33
CA PRO A 187 20.42 -21.01 11.12
C PRO A 187 19.94 -21.03 9.66
N LEU A 188 18.67 -20.80 9.45
CA LEU A 188 18.05 -20.79 8.13
C LEU A 188 16.93 -19.76 8.03
N VAL A 189 16.61 -19.39 6.80
CA VAL A 189 15.42 -18.58 6.47
C VAL A 189 14.27 -19.54 6.22
N ALA A 190 13.28 -19.53 7.13
CA ALA A 190 12.07 -20.34 6.98
C ALA A 190 11.07 -19.72 6.00
N GLY A 191 11.16 -18.42 5.76
CA GLY A 191 10.35 -17.70 4.81
C GLY A 191 10.65 -16.21 4.79
N THR A 192 10.09 -15.52 3.80
CA THR A 192 10.10 -14.07 3.66
C THR A 192 8.68 -13.57 3.51
N GLY A 193 8.42 -12.35 3.94
CA GLY A 193 7.06 -11.82 3.91
C GLY A 193 7.00 -10.33 3.67
N GLN A 194 5.76 -9.90 3.53
CA GLN A 194 5.40 -8.50 3.34
C GLN A 194 4.16 -8.22 4.18
N ARG A 195 3.89 -6.94 4.41
CA ARG A 195 2.68 -6.50 5.10
C ARG A 195 1.44 -6.98 4.35
N SER A 196 0.45 -7.49 5.08
CA SER A 196 -0.82 -7.90 4.50
C SER A 196 -1.60 -6.69 4.01
N GLU A 197 -2.05 -6.73 2.76
CA GLU A 197 -2.93 -5.72 2.17
C GLU A 197 -4.26 -5.59 2.90
N LEU A 198 -4.72 -6.66 3.51
CA LEU A 198 -5.98 -6.67 4.26
C LEU A 198 -5.99 -5.66 5.41
N LEU A 199 -4.79 -5.22 5.87
CA LEU A 199 -4.67 -4.18 6.88
C LEU A 199 -4.72 -2.76 6.32
N ASP A 200 -4.41 -2.59 5.04
CA ASP A 200 -4.42 -1.29 4.36
C ASP A 200 -5.79 -0.97 3.74
N ILE A 201 -6.72 -1.93 3.70
CA ILE A 201 -8.09 -1.69 3.28
C ILE A 201 -8.80 -0.91 4.39
N GLU A 202 -9.10 0.34 4.14
CA GLU A 202 -9.95 1.18 4.97
C GLU A 202 -11.41 0.77 4.74
N LEU A 203 -11.90 -0.21 5.51
CA LEU A 203 -13.29 -0.67 5.41
C LEU A 203 -14.28 0.32 6.03
N ASP A 204 -13.80 1.13 6.97
CA ASP A 204 -14.57 2.09 7.76
C ASP A 204 -13.84 3.44 7.95
N GLY A 205 -12.82 3.71 7.14
CA GLY A 205 -11.97 4.90 7.25
C GLY A 205 -10.99 4.84 8.43
N GLN A 206 -10.85 3.70 9.10
CA GLN A 206 -9.96 3.54 10.25
C GLN A 206 -8.85 2.53 9.95
N ARG A 207 -7.60 2.97 10.12
CA ARG A 207 -6.44 2.08 10.16
C ARG A 207 -6.32 1.45 11.54
N ILE A 208 -5.67 0.26 11.62
CA ILE A 208 -5.22 -0.27 12.91
C ILE A 208 -4.13 0.65 13.42
N ALA A 209 -4.43 1.45 14.43
CA ALA A 209 -3.50 2.42 14.99
C ALA A 209 -2.85 1.85 16.26
N LEU A 210 -1.54 2.05 16.39
CA LEU A 210 -0.76 1.67 17.57
C LEU A 210 -1.35 2.25 18.87
N ALA A 211 -1.93 3.45 18.81
CA ALA A 211 -2.55 4.09 19.95
C ALA A 211 -3.75 3.31 20.55
N HIS A 212 -4.43 2.49 19.74
CA HIS A 212 -5.54 1.65 20.21
C HIS A 212 -5.06 0.37 20.91
N PHE A 213 -3.85 -0.08 20.61
CA PHE A 213 -3.26 -1.32 21.10
C PHE A 213 -1.84 -1.07 21.61
N PRO A 214 -1.67 -0.23 22.64
CA PRO A 214 -0.35 0.21 23.09
C PRO A 214 0.49 -0.93 23.62
N LEU A 215 1.80 -0.82 23.38
CA LEU A 215 2.82 -1.63 24.00
C LEU A 215 3.78 -0.70 24.75
N PRO A 216 4.07 -0.91 26.05
CA PRO A 216 5.01 -0.06 26.77
C PRO A 216 6.43 -0.24 26.24
N LEU A 217 7.04 0.83 25.74
CA LEU A 217 8.40 0.83 25.18
C LEU A 217 9.43 1.48 26.12
N ALA A 218 8.99 2.12 27.20
CA ALA A 218 9.87 2.91 28.05
C ALA A 218 10.81 2.05 28.91
N ALA A 219 10.36 0.91 29.39
CA ALA A 219 11.15 0.01 30.24
C ALA A 219 11.85 -1.07 29.39
N PRO A 220 13.08 -1.47 29.75
CA PRO A 220 13.79 -2.57 29.10
C PRO A 220 13.12 -3.95 29.36
N HIS A 221 12.40 -4.08 30.49
CA HIS A 221 11.59 -5.25 30.82
C HIS A 221 10.24 -4.80 31.38
N CYS A 222 9.17 -5.37 30.85
CA CYS A 222 7.79 -5.09 31.26
C CYS A 222 6.98 -6.39 31.35
N ALA A 223 6.39 -6.63 32.53
CA ALA A 223 5.31 -7.60 32.68
C ALA A 223 4.03 -6.96 32.11
N TRP A 224 3.51 -7.51 31.03
CA TRP A 224 2.38 -6.96 30.32
C TRP A 224 1.09 -7.71 30.69
N PRO A 225 0.16 -7.10 31.40
CA PRO A 225 -1.13 -7.68 31.71
C PRO A 225 -2.07 -7.58 30.51
N LEU A 226 -2.88 -8.60 30.25
CA LEU A 226 -3.98 -8.47 29.31
C LEU A 226 -5.07 -7.59 29.93
N PRO A 227 -5.48 -6.49 29.28
CA PRO A 227 -6.61 -5.70 29.77
C PRO A 227 -7.89 -6.56 29.78
N PRO A 228 -8.58 -6.67 30.92
CA PRO A 228 -9.69 -7.62 31.06
C PRO A 228 -10.90 -7.30 30.14
N ASP A 229 -11.16 -6.04 29.86
CA ASP A 229 -12.36 -5.60 29.13
C ASP A 229 -12.07 -4.74 27.88
N GLY A 230 -10.84 -4.79 27.37
CA GLY A 230 -10.42 -3.97 26.21
C GLY A 230 -10.59 -4.69 24.86
N PRO A 231 -10.62 -3.92 23.76
CA PRO A 231 -10.54 -4.49 22.44
C PRO A 231 -9.19 -5.21 22.26
N THR A 232 -9.20 -6.43 21.70
CA THR A 232 -7.99 -7.18 21.39
C THR A 232 -7.61 -6.99 19.93
N LEU A 233 -6.32 -6.85 19.66
CA LEU A 233 -5.79 -6.71 18.32
C LEU A 233 -6.07 -7.96 17.47
N SER A 234 -6.03 -9.14 18.08
CA SER A 234 -6.37 -10.41 17.45
C SER A 234 -7.81 -10.42 16.93
N ARG A 235 -8.78 -9.92 17.70
CA ARG A 235 -10.19 -9.82 17.26
C ARG A 235 -10.36 -8.79 16.14
N GLU A 236 -9.67 -7.67 16.22
CA GLU A 236 -9.71 -6.63 15.19
C GLU A 236 -9.16 -7.15 13.86
N ILE A 237 -8.03 -7.86 13.87
CA ILE A 237 -7.47 -8.49 12.67
C ILE A 237 -8.47 -9.51 12.08
N GLN A 238 -9.01 -10.41 12.90
CA GLN A 238 -10.00 -11.40 12.47
C GLN A 238 -11.28 -10.76 11.93
N ARG A 239 -11.70 -9.62 12.48
CA ARG A 239 -12.83 -8.85 11.93
C ARG A 239 -12.52 -8.38 10.52
N ARG A 240 -11.37 -7.74 10.32
CA ARG A 240 -10.92 -7.22 9.02
C ARG A 240 -10.74 -8.33 7.99
N GLU A 241 -10.15 -9.45 8.36
CA GLU A 241 -10.00 -10.62 7.49
C GLU A 241 -11.36 -11.14 7.00
N ARG A 242 -12.35 -11.23 7.90
CA ARG A 242 -13.71 -11.65 7.53
C ARG A 242 -14.41 -10.64 6.61
N GLU A 243 -14.34 -9.35 6.93
CA GLU A 243 -14.97 -8.30 6.12
C GLU A 243 -14.32 -8.21 4.73
N SER A 244 -13.00 -8.30 4.65
CA SER A 244 -12.28 -8.33 3.38
C SER A 244 -12.62 -9.57 2.55
N GLY A 245 -12.76 -10.74 3.19
CA GLY A 245 -13.20 -11.97 2.54
C GLY A 245 -14.61 -11.85 1.99
N GLN A 246 -15.52 -11.19 2.72
CA GLN A 246 -16.88 -10.93 2.25
C GLN A 246 -16.91 -9.94 1.08
N LEU A 247 -16.13 -8.85 1.14
CA LEU A 247 -16.03 -7.89 0.05
C LEU A 247 -15.51 -8.55 -1.23
N LEU A 248 -14.43 -9.32 -1.12
CA LEU A 248 -13.87 -10.05 -2.24
C LEU A 248 -14.87 -11.07 -2.79
N GLY A 249 -15.55 -11.82 -1.94
CA GLY A 249 -16.58 -12.78 -2.33
C GLY A 249 -17.76 -12.12 -3.05
N ASN A 250 -18.24 -10.99 -2.54
CA ASN A 250 -19.31 -10.22 -3.18
C ASN A 250 -18.86 -9.66 -4.54
N PHE A 251 -17.65 -9.13 -4.63
CA PHE A 251 -17.09 -8.64 -5.87
C PHE A 251 -16.94 -9.74 -6.92
N LEU A 252 -16.38 -10.88 -6.55
CA LEU A 252 -16.25 -12.05 -7.45
C LEU A 252 -17.62 -12.58 -7.88
N SER A 253 -18.61 -12.60 -6.98
CA SER A 253 -19.98 -13.00 -7.30
C SER A 253 -20.63 -12.05 -8.30
N GLN A 254 -20.47 -10.73 -8.13
CA GLN A 254 -20.97 -9.74 -9.08
C GLN A 254 -20.32 -9.88 -10.46
N ILE A 255 -19.01 -10.10 -10.50
CA ILE A 255 -18.30 -10.32 -11.77
C ILE A 255 -18.78 -11.61 -12.46
N ALA A 256 -19.00 -12.67 -11.70
CA ALA A 256 -19.49 -13.94 -12.25
C ALA A 256 -20.92 -13.84 -12.81
N GLN A 257 -21.75 -12.93 -12.26
CA GLN A 257 -23.12 -12.68 -12.73
C GLN A 257 -23.19 -11.80 -13.98
N THR A 258 -22.19 -10.93 -14.18
CA THR A 258 -22.09 -10.08 -15.37
C THR A 258 -21.27 -10.79 -16.45
N GLU A 259 -21.89 -11.74 -17.16
CA GLU A 259 -21.27 -12.63 -18.14
C GLU A 259 -20.57 -11.91 -19.33
N HIS A 260 -20.60 -10.60 -19.42
CA HIS A 260 -20.21 -9.87 -20.61
C HIS A 260 -19.02 -8.93 -20.48
N HIS A 261 -18.30 -8.90 -19.37
CA HIS A 261 -17.13 -8.03 -19.20
C HIS A 261 -15.81 -8.81 -19.32
N GLU A 262 -15.49 -9.25 -20.54
CA GLU A 262 -14.19 -9.89 -20.85
C GLU A 262 -12.98 -9.04 -20.43
N ASN A 263 -13.13 -7.72 -20.39
CA ASN A 263 -12.10 -6.78 -19.99
C ASN A 263 -11.65 -6.94 -18.53
N TRP A 264 -12.54 -7.36 -17.63
CA TRP A 264 -12.21 -7.62 -16.23
C TRP A 264 -11.32 -8.85 -16.05
N ARG A 265 -11.50 -9.87 -16.88
CA ARG A 265 -10.66 -11.08 -16.83
C ARG A 265 -9.19 -10.81 -17.11
N SER A 266 -8.86 -9.76 -17.87
CA SER A 266 -7.48 -9.39 -18.16
C SER A 266 -6.76 -8.78 -16.94
N LEU A 267 -7.47 -8.07 -16.07
CA LEU A 267 -6.91 -7.50 -14.84
C LEU A 267 -6.52 -8.57 -13.81
N TYR A 268 -7.27 -9.67 -13.74
CA TYR A 268 -6.93 -10.81 -12.87
C TYR A 268 -5.72 -11.63 -13.36
N ARG A 269 -5.28 -11.41 -14.57
CA ARG A 269 -4.16 -12.14 -15.17
C ARG A 269 -2.82 -11.42 -15.08
N LEU A 270 -2.76 -10.30 -14.38
CA LEU A 270 -1.47 -9.66 -14.13
C LEU A 270 -0.62 -10.60 -13.28
N PRO A 271 0.60 -10.95 -13.75
CA PRO A 271 1.50 -11.79 -12.97
C PRO A 271 1.77 -11.15 -11.60
N PRO A 272 1.84 -11.92 -10.52
CA PRO A 272 2.15 -11.40 -9.18
C PRO A 272 3.41 -10.52 -9.13
N ALA A 273 4.44 -10.87 -9.90
CA ALA A 273 5.67 -10.09 -10.03
C ALA A 273 5.43 -8.69 -10.65
N GLN A 274 4.44 -8.57 -11.53
CA GLN A 274 4.09 -7.29 -12.13
C GLN A 274 3.32 -6.40 -11.15
N ILE A 275 2.41 -6.98 -10.38
CA ILE A 275 1.70 -6.29 -9.29
C ILE A 275 2.73 -5.79 -8.27
N GLU A 276 3.68 -6.62 -7.89
CA GLU A 276 4.74 -6.30 -6.94
C GLU A 276 5.63 -5.16 -7.44
N SER A 277 6.05 -5.22 -8.71
CA SER A 277 6.81 -4.14 -9.35
C SER A 277 6.05 -2.82 -9.31
N LEU A 278 4.73 -2.85 -9.58
CA LEU A 278 3.88 -1.66 -9.54
C LEU A 278 3.78 -1.06 -8.14
N ARG A 279 3.66 -1.89 -7.10
CA ARG A 279 3.60 -1.44 -5.70
C ARG A 279 4.87 -0.72 -5.24
N HIS A 280 6.02 -1.18 -5.68
CA HIS A 280 7.30 -0.59 -5.29
C HIS A 280 7.72 0.59 -6.16
N THR A 281 7.01 0.86 -7.26
CA THR A 281 7.28 2.01 -8.12
C THR A 281 6.87 3.30 -7.42
N ARG A 282 7.84 4.10 -7.00
CA ARG A 282 7.58 5.46 -6.51
C ARG A 282 7.24 6.35 -7.70
N LEU A 283 6.05 6.94 -7.65
CA LEU A 283 5.60 7.85 -8.68
C LEU A 283 6.25 9.22 -8.48
N ALA A 284 6.96 9.69 -9.49
CA ALA A 284 7.54 11.02 -9.56
C ALA A 284 7.19 11.62 -10.94
N PRO A 285 7.24 12.96 -11.11
CA PRO A 285 6.88 13.61 -12.37
C PRO A 285 7.60 13.07 -13.60
N GLU A 286 8.85 12.62 -13.44
CA GLU A 286 9.68 12.00 -14.46
C GLU A 286 9.19 10.60 -14.89
N HIS A 287 8.33 9.95 -14.14
CA HIS A 287 7.80 8.62 -14.43
C HIS A 287 6.52 8.66 -15.28
N ARG A 288 6.30 9.72 -16.05
CA ARG A 288 5.09 9.88 -16.86
C ARG A 288 4.87 8.71 -17.82
N GLU A 289 5.93 8.22 -18.46
CA GLU A 289 5.83 7.09 -19.39
C GLU A 289 5.42 5.80 -18.68
N ALA A 290 5.98 5.54 -17.49
CA ALA A 290 5.57 4.42 -16.65
C ALA A 290 4.10 4.54 -16.23
N LEU A 291 3.63 5.75 -15.88
CA LEU A 291 2.23 6.02 -15.58
C LEU A 291 1.30 5.76 -16.75
N ILE A 292 1.72 6.12 -17.96
CA ILE A 292 0.97 5.85 -19.19
C ILE A 292 0.92 4.35 -19.47
N ALA A 293 2.02 3.63 -19.23
CA ALA A 293 2.10 2.18 -19.44
C ALA A 293 1.31 1.36 -18.42
N LEU A 294 0.94 1.94 -17.26
CA LEU A 294 0.09 1.28 -16.28
C LEU A 294 -1.30 1.01 -16.86
N PRO A 295 -1.83 -0.21 -16.73
CA PRO A 295 -3.22 -0.48 -17.07
C PRO A 295 -4.14 0.29 -16.12
N LYS A 296 -5.00 1.14 -16.67
CA LYS A 296 -5.93 1.99 -15.92
C LYS A 296 -7.35 1.80 -16.40
N ALA A 297 -8.30 1.94 -15.48
CA ALA A 297 -9.73 2.06 -15.78
C ALA A 297 -10.22 3.44 -15.36
N ASP A 298 -10.97 4.10 -16.21
CA ASP A 298 -11.75 5.29 -15.87
C ASP A 298 -13.20 4.85 -15.64
N LEU A 299 -13.61 4.81 -14.38
CA LEU A 299 -14.93 4.27 -14.00
C LEU A 299 -16.05 5.31 -14.06
N HIS A 300 -15.72 6.58 -14.28
CA HIS A 300 -16.70 7.66 -14.37
C HIS A 300 -16.17 8.79 -15.26
N ARG A 301 -16.68 8.86 -16.48
CA ARG A 301 -16.26 9.86 -17.46
C ARG A 301 -17.47 10.54 -18.11
N HIS A 302 -17.48 11.86 -18.07
CA HIS A 302 -18.47 12.64 -18.79
C HIS A 302 -17.97 12.94 -20.20
N LEU A 303 -18.73 12.55 -21.24
CA LEU A 303 -18.36 12.77 -22.62
C LEU A 303 -17.97 14.24 -22.90
N GLY A 304 -18.78 15.18 -22.42
CA GLY A 304 -18.56 16.61 -22.64
C GLY A 304 -17.23 17.17 -22.09
N GLY A 305 -16.69 16.55 -21.04
CA GLY A 305 -15.43 16.95 -20.41
C GLY A 305 -14.21 16.11 -20.82
N SER A 306 -14.39 15.15 -21.72
CA SER A 306 -13.38 14.13 -21.96
C SER A 306 -12.35 14.48 -23.01
N LEU A 307 -12.66 15.38 -23.96
CA LEU A 307 -11.75 15.71 -25.04
C LEU A 307 -10.76 16.82 -24.68
N SER A 308 -9.52 16.69 -25.15
CA SER A 308 -8.58 17.79 -25.13
C SER A 308 -9.09 18.97 -25.96
N ARG A 309 -8.59 20.17 -25.69
CA ARG A 309 -8.93 21.36 -26.48
C ARG A 309 -8.71 21.14 -28.00
N ALA A 310 -7.58 20.59 -28.38
CA ALA A 310 -7.27 20.32 -29.76
C ALA A 310 -8.34 19.43 -30.44
N ALA A 311 -8.69 18.32 -29.75
CA ALA A 311 -9.73 17.41 -30.24
C ALA A 311 -11.12 18.08 -30.32
N GLN A 312 -11.46 18.95 -29.37
CA GLN A 312 -12.72 19.70 -29.43
C GLN A 312 -12.79 20.65 -30.65
N LEU A 313 -11.67 21.32 -30.99
CA LEU A 313 -11.58 22.17 -32.16
C LEU A 313 -11.73 21.36 -33.45
N GLU A 314 -11.10 20.20 -33.54
CA GLU A 314 -11.22 19.31 -34.73
C GLU A 314 -12.66 18.80 -34.90
N VAL A 315 -13.33 18.40 -33.81
CA VAL A 315 -14.73 17.99 -33.87
C VAL A 315 -15.63 19.17 -34.23
N GLY A 316 -15.36 20.36 -33.68
CA GLY A 316 -16.05 21.59 -34.03
C GLY A 316 -15.92 21.91 -35.53
N GLN A 317 -14.74 21.76 -36.09
CA GLN A 317 -14.50 21.95 -37.53
C GLN A 317 -15.30 20.93 -38.37
N ALA A 318 -15.27 19.65 -37.97
CA ALA A 318 -16.03 18.59 -38.66
C ALA A 318 -17.55 18.88 -38.70
N VAL A 319 -18.09 19.40 -37.58
CA VAL A 319 -19.49 19.85 -37.56
C VAL A 319 -19.71 21.05 -38.45
N ALA A 320 -18.84 22.05 -38.36
CA ALA A 320 -18.94 23.27 -39.18
C ALA A 320 -18.95 22.97 -40.71
N ASP A 321 -18.10 22.03 -41.13
CA ASP A 321 -18.01 21.59 -42.52
C ASP A 321 -19.26 20.82 -42.98
N ALA A 322 -19.94 20.16 -42.05
CA ALA A 322 -21.16 19.40 -42.35
C ALA A 322 -22.46 20.23 -42.29
N LEU A 323 -22.39 21.50 -41.85
CA LEU A 323 -23.56 22.37 -41.78
C LEU A 323 -24.07 22.73 -43.18
N SER A 324 -25.38 22.70 -43.40
CA SER A 324 -25.99 23.30 -44.57
C SER A 324 -25.77 24.81 -44.58
N PRO A 325 -25.76 25.47 -45.78
CA PRO A 325 -25.61 26.92 -45.87
C PRO A 325 -26.60 27.73 -45.04
N ALA A 326 -27.81 27.20 -44.87
CA ALA A 326 -28.85 27.83 -44.04
C ALA A 326 -28.54 27.72 -42.52
N GLU A 327 -28.13 26.52 -42.07
CA GLU A 327 -27.75 26.31 -40.67
C GLU A 327 -26.52 27.13 -40.30
N ARG A 328 -25.50 27.13 -41.15
CA ARG A 328 -24.28 27.91 -40.94
C ARG A 328 -24.60 29.41 -40.84
N ARG A 329 -25.43 29.95 -41.71
CA ARG A 329 -25.82 31.34 -41.69
C ARG A 329 -26.57 31.69 -40.40
N LYS A 330 -27.57 30.89 -40.02
CA LYS A 330 -28.32 31.09 -38.80
C LYS A 330 -27.42 31.00 -37.56
N ALA A 331 -26.55 30.00 -37.50
CA ALA A 331 -25.61 29.85 -36.40
C ALA A 331 -24.65 31.04 -36.26
N LEU A 332 -24.07 31.48 -37.40
CA LEU A 332 -23.20 32.65 -37.42
C LEU A 332 -23.95 33.94 -36.99
N ASP A 333 -25.18 34.10 -37.37
CA ASP A 333 -25.98 35.29 -36.97
C ASP A 333 -26.20 35.28 -35.46
N LEU A 334 -26.42 34.14 -34.84
CA LEU A 334 -26.59 34.00 -33.40
C LEU A 334 -25.29 34.23 -32.62
N VAL A 335 -24.13 33.78 -33.10
CA VAL A 335 -22.85 33.94 -32.40
C VAL A 335 -22.09 35.22 -32.75
N ARG A 336 -22.43 35.90 -33.81
CA ARG A 336 -21.78 37.14 -34.30
C ARG A 336 -21.68 38.25 -33.23
N PRO A 337 -22.67 38.49 -32.35
CA PRO A 337 -22.53 39.45 -31.31
C PRO A 337 -21.39 39.14 -30.34
N LEU A 338 -21.14 37.83 -30.08
CA LEU A 338 -20.03 37.36 -29.21
C LEU A 338 -18.68 37.52 -29.93
N LEU A 339 -18.59 37.09 -31.19
CA LEU A 339 -17.39 37.20 -32.02
C LEU A 339 -16.86 38.62 -32.21
N ARG A 340 -17.75 39.61 -32.18
CA ARG A 340 -17.42 41.06 -32.26
C ARG A 340 -16.93 41.67 -30.95
N GLN A 341 -17.10 40.98 -29.80
CA GLN A 341 -16.67 41.53 -28.53
C GLN A 341 -15.14 41.34 -28.38
N THR A 342 -14.47 42.43 -28.03
CA THR A 342 -13.04 42.45 -27.72
C THR A 342 -12.77 42.28 -26.21
N THR A 343 -13.79 42.37 -25.40
CA THR A 343 -13.74 42.15 -23.94
C THR A 343 -14.19 40.72 -23.58
N VAL A 344 -13.95 40.32 -22.36
CA VAL A 344 -14.49 39.05 -21.81
C VAL A 344 -16.01 39.08 -21.92
N TRP A 345 -16.60 38.00 -22.45
CA TRP A 345 -18.03 37.88 -22.63
C TRP A 345 -18.76 37.88 -21.29
N ASP A 346 -20.00 38.40 -21.27
CA ASP A 346 -20.82 38.32 -20.07
C ASP A 346 -21.02 36.86 -19.63
N TRP A 347 -21.13 36.64 -18.33
CA TRP A 347 -21.36 35.32 -17.78
C TRP A 347 -22.56 34.60 -18.39
N ASP A 348 -23.60 35.31 -18.74
CA ASP A 348 -24.82 34.75 -19.36
C ASP A 348 -24.76 34.60 -20.88
N TRP A 349 -23.58 34.78 -21.51
CA TRP A 349 -23.40 34.64 -22.94
C TRP A 349 -23.95 33.32 -23.56
N PRO A 350 -23.93 32.13 -22.83
CA PRO A 350 -24.52 30.91 -23.38
C PRO A 350 -26.07 30.95 -23.42
N ARG A 351 -26.71 31.75 -22.63
CA ARG A 351 -28.17 31.74 -22.42
C ARG A 351 -28.99 31.89 -23.71
N PRO A 352 -28.70 32.81 -24.61
CA PRO A 352 -29.44 32.88 -25.88
C PRO A 352 -29.27 31.61 -26.74
N LEU A 353 -28.09 30.99 -26.72
CA LEU A 353 -27.82 29.79 -27.46
C LEU A 353 -28.49 28.55 -26.87
N MET A 354 -28.65 28.51 -25.57
CA MET A 354 -29.33 27.44 -24.84
C MET A 354 -30.84 27.38 -25.13
N ALA A 355 -31.43 28.48 -25.61
CA ALA A 355 -32.82 28.52 -26.04
C ALA A 355 -33.07 27.78 -27.34
N GLU A 356 -32.03 27.56 -28.16
CA GLU A 356 -32.11 26.83 -29.40
C GLU A 356 -32.17 25.31 -29.22
N GLY A 357 -32.76 24.60 -30.18
CA GLY A 357 -32.76 23.13 -30.15
C GLY A 357 -31.35 22.53 -30.25
N PRO A 358 -31.16 21.27 -29.85
CA PRO A 358 -29.83 20.61 -29.70
C PRO A 358 -28.97 20.75 -30.98
N ARG A 359 -29.54 20.53 -32.14
CA ARG A 359 -28.83 20.63 -33.45
C ARG A 359 -28.32 22.06 -33.74
N MET A 360 -29.13 23.08 -33.43
CA MET A 360 -28.71 24.46 -33.63
C MET A 360 -27.69 24.92 -32.58
N ARG A 361 -27.82 24.44 -31.34
CA ARG A 361 -26.77 24.67 -30.32
C ARG A 361 -25.44 24.10 -30.76
N ALA A 362 -25.42 22.87 -31.29
CA ALA A 362 -24.23 22.26 -31.83
C ALA A 362 -23.63 23.08 -32.99
N ALA A 363 -24.46 23.59 -33.90
CA ALA A 363 -24.02 24.46 -34.97
C ALA A 363 -23.43 25.79 -34.44
N CYS A 364 -24.08 26.42 -33.46
CA CYS A 364 -23.54 27.62 -32.80
C CYS A 364 -22.20 27.35 -32.11
N THR A 365 -22.09 26.26 -31.42
CA THR A 365 -20.83 25.87 -30.75
C THR A 365 -19.73 25.60 -31.77
N ALA A 366 -20.04 24.90 -32.88
CA ALA A 366 -19.09 24.68 -33.95
C ALA A 366 -18.61 26.01 -34.55
N MET A 367 -19.52 26.95 -34.79
CA MET A 367 -19.15 28.30 -35.29
C MET A 367 -18.30 29.09 -34.28
N LEU A 368 -18.57 28.99 -32.99
CA LEU A 368 -17.71 29.61 -31.98
C LEU A 368 -16.31 29.01 -31.96
N LEU A 369 -16.21 27.68 -32.03
CA LEU A 369 -14.91 26.98 -32.02
C LEU A 369 -14.06 27.28 -33.25
N THR A 370 -14.67 27.54 -34.39
CA THR A 370 -13.98 27.75 -35.68
C THR A 370 -13.74 29.22 -36.00
N GLU A 371 -14.61 30.12 -35.59
CA GLU A 371 -14.58 31.54 -35.98
C GLU A 371 -14.04 32.47 -34.87
N ALA A 372 -14.04 32.03 -33.60
CA ALA A 372 -13.48 32.83 -32.53
C ALA A 372 -11.94 32.78 -32.52
N SER A 373 -11.32 33.91 -32.21
CA SER A 373 -9.87 33.97 -32.08
C SER A 373 -9.38 33.08 -30.91
N PRO A 374 -8.13 32.61 -30.95
CA PRO A 374 -7.55 31.86 -29.84
C PRO A 374 -7.68 32.60 -28.49
N ALA A 375 -7.50 33.91 -28.49
CA ALA A 375 -7.63 34.74 -27.26
C ALA A 375 -9.08 34.79 -26.75
N GLN A 376 -10.07 34.83 -27.62
CA GLN A 376 -11.48 34.75 -27.21
C GLN A 376 -11.84 33.39 -26.65
N LEU A 377 -11.34 32.31 -27.26
CA LEU A 377 -11.53 30.96 -26.76
C LEU A 377 -10.88 30.77 -25.38
N ASP A 378 -9.65 31.26 -25.21
CA ASP A 378 -8.92 31.19 -23.96
C ASP A 378 -9.58 31.96 -22.81
N SER A 379 -10.15 33.13 -23.12
CA SER A 379 -10.77 33.98 -22.11
C SER A 379 -12.18 33.54 -21.74
N ASN A 380 -12.92 32.92 -22.64
CA ASN A 380 -14.37 32.71 -22.48
C ASN A 380 -14.77 31.22 -22.45
N VAL A 381 -14.17 30.39 -23.28
CA VAL A 381 -14.53 28.97 -23.42
C VAL A 381 -13.56 28.07 -22.64
N TYR A 382 -12.26 28.31 -22.78
CA TYR A 382 -11.18 27.53 -22.17
C TYR A 382 -10.41 28.31 -21.10
N ALA A 383 -11.11 29.13 -20.32
CA ALA A 383 -10.49 29.91 -19.26
C ALA A 383 -9.60 29.00 -18.36
N ARG A 384 -8.39 29.50 -18.05
CA ARG A 384 -7.45 28.79 -17.18
C ARG A 384 -8.06 28.58 -15.79
N ASP A 385 -7.53 27.60 -15.04
CA ASP A 385 -8.06 27.22 -13.73
C ASP A 385 -8.25 28.38 -12.77
N GLU A 386 -7.33 29.34 -12.76
CA GLU A 386 -7.43 30.58 -11.98
C GLU A 386 -8.63 31.45 -12.39
N ALA A 387 -8.88 31.58 -13.68
CA ALA A 387 -10.04 32.32 -14.19
C ALA A 387 -11.36 31.57 -13.89
N ARG A 388 -11.36 30.24 -13.93
CA ARG A 388 -12.50 29.40 -13.51
C ARG A 388 -12.78 29.54 -12.03
N ILE A 389 -11.76 29.56 -11.17
CA ILE A 389 -11.90 29.79 -9.72
C ILE A 389 -12.45 31.20 -9.46
N ALA A 390 -11.96 32.22 -10.16
CA ALA A 390 -12.44 33.58 -10.03
C ALA A 390 -13.90 33.72 -10.50
N LEU A 391 -14.31 33.06 -11.58
CA LEU A 391 -15.68 33.00 -12.04
C LEU A 391 -16.58 32.29 -11.03
N LYS A 392 -16.15 31.16 -10.47
CA LYS A 392 -16.87 30.39 -9.46
C LYS A 392 -17.10 31.23 -8.19
N SER A 393 -16.06 31.91 -7.72
CA SER A 393 -16.16 32.77 -6.51
C SER A 393 -17.06 34.00 -6.73
N ARG A 394 -17.04 34.56 -7.95
CA ARG A 394 -17.82 35.74 -8.31
C ARG A 394 -19.32 35.45 -8.43
N HIS A 395 -19.69 34.27 -8.91
CA HIS A 395 -21.09 33.94 -9.21
C HIS A 395 -21.76 33.03 -8.17
N GLY A 396 -21.05 32.53 -7.18
CA GLY A 396 -21.60 31.83 -6.00
C GLY A 396 -22.49 30.61 -6.27
N ARG A 397 -22.54 30.11 -7.50
CA ARG A 397 -23.46 29.06 -7.96
C ARG A 397 -22.80 27.65 -8.01
N GLY A 398 -21.72 27.45 -7.29
CA GLY A 398 -21.16 26.13 -7.08
C GLY A 398 -20.79 25.38 -8.37
N PHE A 399 -21.25 24.13 -8.48
CA PHE A 399 -20.94 23.22 -9.58
C PHE A 399 -21.43 23.71 -10.95
N SER A 400 -22.61 24.34 -11.01
CA SER A 400 -23.16 24.89 -12.24
C SER A 400 -22.25 25.95 -12.89
N ALA A 401 -21.55 26.74 -12.10
CA ALA A 401 -20.57 27.71 -12.62
C ALA A 401 -19.33 27.04 -13.18
N TYR A 402 -18.97 25.88 -12.66
CA TYR A 402 -17.86 25.05 -13.16
C TYR A 402 -18.20 24.36 -14.48
N GLU A 403 -19.41 23.82 -14.63
CA GLU A 403 -19.82 23.08 -15.84
C GLU A 403 -20.13 23.96 -17.03
N ARG A 404 -20.55 25.20 -16.82
CA ARG A 404 -21.13 26.07 -17.85
C ARG A 404 -20.27 26.24 -19.13
N PRO A 405 -18.95 26.43 -19.07
CA PRO A 405 -18.13 26.45 -20.28
C PRO A 405 -18.11 25.09 -21.02
N GLY A 406 -18.21 23.97 -20.28
CA GLY A 406 -18.25 22.63 -20.85
C GLY A 406 -19.53 22.34 -21.62
N GLU A 407 -20.68 22.91 -21.19
CA GLU A 407 -21.98 22.71 -21.85
C GLU A 407 -22.00 23.19 -23.30
N LEU A 408 -21.18 24.16 -23.66
CA LEU A 408 -21.14 24.72 -25.02
C LEU A 408 -19.87 24.34 -25.80
N SER A 409 -18.82 23.87 -25.14
CA SER A 409 -17.58 23.49 -25.83
C SER A 409 -17.46 22.00 -26.12
N GLY A 410 -17.88 21.13 -25.22
CA GLY A 410 -17.70 19.70 -25.33
C GLY A 410 -18.96 18.97 -25.74
N SER A 411 -19.97 18.98 -24.88
CA SER A 411 -21.20 18.21 -25.11
C SER A 411 -22.15 18.84 -26.12
N ALA A 412 -22.15 20.16 -26.28
CA ALA A 412 -23.08 20.82 -27.22
C ALA A 412 -22.87 20.40 -28.67
N VAL A 413 -21.63 20.16 -29.14
CA VAL A 413 -21.35 19.69 -30.50
C VAL A 413 -21.98 18.32 -30.79
N LEU A 414 -22.17 17.48 -29.77
CA LEU A 414 -22.81 16.16 -29.87
C LEU A 414 -24.31 16.26 -30.26
N GLY A 415 -24.92 17.43 -30.16
CA GLY A 415 -26.25 17.67 -30.68
C GLY A 415 -26.37 17.60 -32.24
N HIS A 416 -25.24 17.55 -32.94
CA HIS A 416 -25.20 17.38 -34.40
C HIS A 416 -24.68 15.97 -34.74
N PRO A 417 -25.37 15.21 -35.61
CA PRO A 417 -24.97 13.82 -35.94
C PRO A 417 -23.54 13.68 -36.47
N SER A 418 -23.03 14.67 -37.22
CA SER A 418 -21.66 14.65 -37.76
C SER A 418 -20.58 14.73 -36.69
N ALA A 419 -20.89 15.10 -35.45
CA ALA A 419 -19.93 15.11 -34.35
C ALA A 419 -19.61 13.70 -33.82
N LEU A 420 -20.52 12.75 -33.94
CA LEU A 420 -20.43 11.45 -33.22
C LEU A 420 -19.17 10.68 -33.62
N ALA A 421 -18.93 10.51 -34.92
CA ALA A 421 -17.76 9.72 -35.39
C ALA A 421 -16.42 10.38 -35.01
N PRO A 422 -16.16 11.66 -35.30
CA PRO A 422 -14.90 12.31 -34.95
C PRO A 422 -14.74 12.43 -33.43
N TYR A 423 -15.82 12.63 -32.68
CA TYR A 423 -15.77 12.67 -31.22
C TYR A 423 -15.37 11.32 -30.62
N ALA A 424 -16.01 10.24 -31.08
CA ALA A 424 -15.66 8.88 -30.65
C ALA A 424 -14.21 8.52 -31.01
N ALA A 425 -13.78 8.84 -32.24
CA ALA A 425 -12.40 8.60 -32.66
C ALA A 425 -11.38 9.35 -31.80
N ALA A 426 -11.64 10.63 -31.49
CA ALA A 426 -10.78 11.43 -30.60
C ALA A 426 -10.76 10.89 -29.19
N LEU A 427 -11.90 10.46 -28.63
CA LEU A 427 -12.00 9.87 -27.31
C LEU A 427 -11.19 8.57 -27.21
N VAL A 428 -11.32 7.69 -28.20
CA VAL A 428 -10.55 6.43 -28.24
C VAL A 428 -9.05 6.71 -28.34
N ALA A 429 -8.65 7.63 -29.22
CA ALA A 429 -7.24 8.01 -29.37
C ALA A 429 -6.65 8.59 -28.10
N GLN A 430 -7.40 9.45 -27.42
CA GLN A 430 -6.96 10.03 -26.15
C GLN A 430 -6.89 8.97 -25.04
N SER A 431 -7.91 8.11 -24.89
CA SER A 431 -7.91 7.03 -23.92
C SER A 431 -6.71 6.09 -24.12
N LYS A 432 -6.39 5.76 -25.37
CA LYS A 432 -5.19 4.98 -25.71
C LYS A 432 -3.90 5.71 -25.32
N ALA A 433 -3.80 7.01 -25.60
CA ALA A 433 -2.64 7.82 -25.24
C ALA A 433 -2.45 7.97 -23.72
N GLU A 434 -3.53 7.89 -22.95
CA GLU A 434 -3.53 7.91 -21.48
C GLU A 434 -3.30 6.52 -20.87
N GLY A 435 -3.23 5.45 -21.68
CA GLY A 435 -3.06 4.06 -21.19
C GLY A 435 -4.32 3.49 -20.54
N LEU A 436 -5.52 3.98 -20.92
CA LEU A 436 -6.77 3.44 -20.41
C LEU A 436 -7.12 2.14 -21.16
N LEU A 437 -7.39 1.07 -20.39
CA LEU A 437 -7.89 -0.20 -20.90
C LEU A 437 -9.43 -0.27 -20.89
N TYR A 438 -10.05 0.52 -20.02
CA TYR A 438 -11.49 0.60 -19.85
C TYR A 438 -11.90 2.05 -19.55
N THR A 439 -12.98 2.50 -20.15
CA THR A 439 -13.56 3.82 -19.92
C THR A 439 -15.07 3.79 -20.19
#